data_cd61de6d7bc7adcf3a332d644434895f
#
_entry.id   cd61de6d7bc7adcf3a332d644434895f
#
_cell.length_a   1.000
_cell.length_b   1.000
_cell.length_c   1.000
_cell.angle_alpha   90.00
_cell.angle_beta   90.00
_cell.angle_gamma   90.00
#
_symmetry.space_group_name_H-M   'P 1'
#
loop_
_entity.id
_entity.type
_entity.pdbx_description
1 polymer ?
#
loop_
_entity_poly.entity_id
_entity_poly.type
_entity_poly.pdbx_seq_one_letter_code
_entity_poly.pdbx_strand_id
1 'polypeptide(L)'
;KFRSMKADAEKDGPNLLEIEGDTRLTRVGKFIRAHHLDELPQLWNIVKGDMSLVGPRPERKYYIDQIIKHDPRYTYLYQIRPGATSYATLYNGYTDTMPKMLRRLSLDLYYLEHRSWWFDAKILFKTMMNILFGKIF
;
A
#
# COMPACT_ATOMS: atom_id res chain seq x y z
N LYS A 1 5.61 -0.89 10.19
CA LYS A 1 6.58 0.02 9.55
C LYS A 1 7.40 0.75 10.62
N PHE A 2 8.64 1.14 10.27
CA PHE A 2 9.41 2.05 11.11
C PHE A 2 8.82 3.46 11.06
N ARG A 3 8.92 4.19 12.18
CA ARG A 3 8.46 5.57 12.25
C ARG A 3 9.37 6.47 11.40
N SER A 4 8.81 7.12 10.41
CA SER A 4 9.50 8.08 9.54
C SER A 4 9.05 9.52 9.75
N MET A 5 7.94 9.72 10.48
CA MET A 5 7.35 11.03 10.77
C MET A 5 7.64 11.51 12.18
N LYS A 6 7.55 12.82 12.38
CA LYS A 6 7.58 13.48 13.68
C LYS A 6 6.43 12.96 14.56
N ALA A 7 6.59 13.02 15.89
CA ALA A 7 5.60 12.51 16.84
C ALA A 7 4.24 13.24 16.76
N ASP A 8 4.27 14.49 16.32
CA ASP A 8 3.13 15.38 16.19
C ASP A 8 2.58 15.53 14.77
N ALA A 9 3.03 14.66 13.84
CA ALA A 9 2.71 14.75 12.42
C ALA A 9 1.20 14.68 12.07
N GLU A 10 0.38 14.18 12.98
CA GLU A 10 -1.06 13.95 12.79
C GLU A 10 -1.92 14.54 13.91
N LYS A 11 -1.49 15.66 14.52
CA LYS A 11 -2.26 16.34 15.57
C LYS A 11 -3.66 16.78 15.09
N ASP A 12 -3.76 17.12 13.81
CA ASP A 12 -5.00 17.61 13.18
C ASP A 12 -5.78 16.47 12.47
N GLY A 13 -5.43 15.22 12.74
CA GLY A 13 -6.07 14.04 12.15
C GLY A 13 -5.24 13.36 11.05
N PRO A 14 -5.75 12.24 10.50
CA PRO A 14 -5.05 11.48 9.48
C PRO A 14 -5.13 12.20 8.13
N ASN A 15 -3.99 12.76 7.70
CA ASN A 15 -3.84 13.39 6.39
C ASN A 15 -3.16 12.44 5.40
N LEU A 16 -3.58 12.53 4.14
CA LEU A 16 -2.89 11.89 3.04
C LEU A 16 -1.48 12.46 2.91
N LEU A 17 -0.54 11.61 2.47
CA LEU A 17 0.84 12.04 2.27
C LEU A 17 0.95 12.91 1.02
N GLU A 18 1.50 14.10 1.20
CA GLU A 18 2.06 14.85 0.08
C GLU A 18 3.42 14.23 -0.28
N ILE A 19 3.65 14.01 -1.58
CA ILE A 19 4.83 13.30 -2.07
C ILE A 19 6.06 14.20 -2.05
N GLU A 20 5.87 15.48 -2.38
CA GLU A 20 6.94 16.49 -2.39
C GLU A 20 6.74 17.50 -1.27
N GLY A 21 7.81 17.69 -0.47
CA GLY A 21 7.83 18.75 0.54
C GLY A 21 7.17 18.43 1.87
N ASP A 22 6.78 17.17 2.16
CA ASP A 22 6.13 16.82 3.43
C ASP A 22 7.04 17.16 4.63
N THR A 23 6.69 18.25 5.31
CA THR A 23 7.42 18.78 6.48
C THR A 23 7.30 17.91 7.72
N ARG A 24 6.37 16.93 7.70
CA ARG A 24 6.14 15.99 8.79
C ARG A 24 7.20 14.91 8.87
N LEU A 25 7.98 14.71 7.79
CA LEU A 25 9.06 13.72 7.77
C LEU A 25 10.28 14.20 8.56
N THR A 26 10.90 13.28 9.30
CA THR A 26 12.24 13.52 9.88
C THR A 26 13.31 13.40 8.79
N ARG A 27 14.54 13.90 9.04
CA ARG A 27 15.67 13.74 8.09
C ARG A 27 15.95 12.25 7.80
N VAL A 28 15.99 11.43 8.85
CA VAL A 28 16.14 9.96 8.73
C VAL A 28 14.91 9.35 8.04
N GLY A 29 13.71 9.85 8.36
CA GLY A 29 12.46 9.42 7.74
C GLY A 29 12.42 9.60 6.23
N LYS A 30 12.96 10.70 5.71
CA LYS A 30 13.10 10.92 4.26
C LYS A 30 13.99 9.86 3.62
N PHE A 31 15.15 9.57 4.23
CA PHE A 31 16.08 8.56 3.73
C PHE A 31 15.46 7.16 3.73
N ILE A 32 14.90 6.70 4.86
CA ILE A 32 14.35 5.34 4.97
C ILE A 32 13.14 5.14 4.05
N ARG A 33 12.32 6.19 3.83
CA ARG A 33 11.21 6.13 2.86
C ARG A 33 11.67 6.10 1.41
N ALA A 34 12.66 6.91 1.06
CA ALA A 34 13.22 6.92 -0.29
C ALA A 34 13.76 5.54 -0.71
N HIS A 35 14.19 4.73 0.27
CA HIS A 35 14.72 3.38 0.04
C HIS A 35 13.75 2.26 0.49
N HIS A 36 12.51 2.58 0.83
CA HIS A 36 11.49 1.63 1.34
C HIS A 36 11.94 0.81 2.57
N LEU A 37 12.97 1.27 3.30
CA LEU A 37 13.48 0.59 4.50
C LEU A 37 12.50 0.64 5.66
N ASP A 38 11.56 1.60 5.67
CA ASP A 38 10.48 1.70 6.65
C ASP A 38 9.51 0.51 6.56
N GLU A 39 9.50 -0.20 5.45
CA GLU A 39 8.63 -1.36 5.22
C GLU A 39 9.28 -2.70 5.60
N LEU A 40 10.56 -2.75 5.95
CA LEU A 40 11.26 -3.99 6.35
C LEU A 40 10.52 -4.81 7.44
N PRO A 41 9.87 -4.21 8.47
CA PRO A 41 9.09 -4.98 9.43
C PRO A 41 7.94 -5.80 8.82
N GLN A 42 7.48 -5.47 7.59
CA GLN A 42 6.45 -6.25 6.90
C GLN A 42 6.95 -7.66 6.55
N LEU A 43 8.26 -7.83 6.33
CA LEU A 43 8.86 -9.16 6.09
C LEU A 43 8.61 -10.10 7.28
N TRP A 44 8.68 -9.56 8.50
CA TRP A 44 8.36 -10.33 9.69
C TRP A 44 6.88 -10.74 9.72
N ASN A 45 5.98 -9.86 9.33
CA ASN A 45 4.56 -10.17 9.24
C ASN A 45 4.26 -11.24 8.18
N ILE A 46 5.05 -11.28 7.09
CA ILE A 46 4.94 -12.32 6.07
C ILE A 46 5.40 -13.67 6.65
N VAL A 47 6.52 -13.70 7.35
CA VAL A 47 7.03 -14.93 8.00
C VAL A 47 6.04 -15.46 9.04
N LYS A 48 5.43 -14.57 9.83
CA LYS A 48 4.36 -14.94 10.79
C LYS A 48 3.06 -15.40 10.13
N GLY A 49 2.84 -15.08 8.87
CA GLY A 49 1.61 -15.39 8.15
C GLY A 49 0.49 -14.34 8.30
N ASP A 50 0.78 -13.17 8.90
CA ASP A 50 -0.18 -12.06 9.01
C ASP A 50 -0.33 -11.32 7.67
N MET A 51 0.69 -11.37 6.80
CA MET A 51 0.72 -10.79 5.47
C MET A 51 1.16 -11.80 4.42
N SER A 52 0.87 -11.49 3.16
CA SER A 52 1.36 -12.20 1.98
C SER A 52 2.38 -11.33 1.22
N LEU A 53 3.16 -11.95 0.33
CA LEU A 53 4.00 -11.19 -0.61
C LEU A 53 3.13 -10.38 -1.57
N VAL A 54 2.08 -11.01 -2.12
CA VAL A 54 1.13 -10.38 -3.05
C VAL A 54 -0.27 -10.36 -2.42
N GLY A 55 -0.95 -9.25 -2.50
CA GLY A 55 -2.30 -9.07 -1.98
C GLY A 55 -2.71 -7.61 -1.95
N PRO A 56 -3.93 -7.28 -1.57
CA PRO A 56 -4.37 -5.90 -1.41
C PRO A 56 -3.47 -5.16 -0.42
N ARG A 57 -3.09 -3.94 -0.75
CA ARG A 57 -2.27 -3.15 0.19
C ARG A 57 -3.10 -2.79 1.42
N PRO A 58 -2.60 -3.00 2.65
CA PRO A 58 -3.32 -2.64 3.85
C PRO A 58 -3.55 -1.13 3.91
N GLU A 59 -4.77 -0.73 4.16
CA GLU A 59 -5.19 0.66 4.27
C GLU A 59 -5.53 1.02 5.72
N ARG A 60 -5.52 2.30 6.06
CA ARG A 60 -5.89 2.78 7.39
C ARG A 60 -7.41 2.71 7.57
N LYS A 61 -7.87 2.27 8.74
CA LYS A 61 -9.30 2.14 9.05
C LYS A 61 -10.11 3.40 8.72
N TYR A 62 -9.57 4.57 8.98
CA TYR A 62 -10.21 5.85 8.66
C TYR A 62 -10.61 5.95 7.17
N TYR A 63 -9.72 5.58 6.25
CA TYR A 63 -9.99 5.60 4.81
C TYR A 63 -10.86 4.42 4.38
N ILE A 64 -10.68 3.25 5.00
CA ILE A 64 -11.54 2.08 4.76
C ILE A 64 -13.01 2.42 5.02
N ASP A 65 -13.30 3.06 6.16
CA ASP A 65 -14.67 3.42 6.54
C ASP A 65 -15.29 4.41 5.53
N GLN A 66 -14.48 5.28 4.91
CA GLN A 66 -14.94 6.16 3.84
C GLN A 66 -15.14 5.42 2.51
N ILE A 67 -14.21 4.55 2.14
CA ILE A 67 -14.30 3.76 0.91
C ILE A 67 -15.54 2.87 0.94
N ILE A 68 -15.81 2.20 2.07
CA ILE A 68 -16.99 1.31 2.24
C ILE A 68 -18.31 2.07 2.04
N LYS A 69 -18.37 3.35 2.45
CA LYS A 69 -19.57 4.17 2.20
C LYS A 69 -19.84 4.42 0.71
N HIS A 70 -18.81 4.43 -0.12
CA HIS A 70 -18.91 4.64 -1.57
C HIS A 70 -19.04 3.30 -2.29
N ASP A 71 -18.32 2.28 -1.85
CA ASP A 71 -18.33 0.95 -2.45
C ASP A 71 -18.16 -0.14 -1.37
N PRO A 72 -19.30 -0.77 -0.94
CA PRO A 72 -19.29 -1.82 0.08
C PRO A 72 -18.48 -3.07 -0.30
N ARG A 73 -18.15 -3.25 -1.59
CA ARG A 73 -17.35 -4.39 -2.07
C ARG A 73 -15.94 -4.42 -1.51
N TYR A 74 -15.48 -3.34 -0.88
CA TYR A 74 -14.21 -3.34 -0.14
C TYR A 74 -14.13 -4.49 0.86
N THR A 75 -15.26 -4.88 1.47
CA THR A 75 -15.33 -5.96 2.45
C THR A 75 -14.90 -7.32 1.88
N TYR A 76 -15.01 -7.54 0.56
CA TYR A 76 -14.54 -8.77 -0.08
C TYR A 76 -13.02 -8.95 0.02
N LEU A 77 -12.26 -7.87 0.15
CA LEU A 77 -10.81 -7.93 0.31
C LEU A 77 -10.37 -8.59 1.62
N TYR A 78 -11.24 -8.64 2.63
CA TYR A 78 -10.95 -9.32 3.90
C TYR A 78 -10.88 -10.85 3.78
N GLN A 79 -11.26 -11.42 2.64
CA GLN A 79 -11.13 -12.86 2.38
C GLN A 79 -9.67 -13.29 2.17
N ILE A 80 -8.78 -12.36 1.90
CA ILE A 80 -7.36 -12.63 1.64
C ILE A 80 -6.47 -11.76 2.52
N ARG A 81 -5.23 -12.23 2.74
CA ARG A 81 -4.24 -11.47 3.50
C ARG A 81 -3.78 -10.25 2.72
N PRO A 82 -3.49 -9.14 3.42
CA PRO A 82 -2.87 -7.98 2.80
C PRO A 82 -1.48 -8.34 2.27
N GLY A 83 -1.08 -7.73 1.16
CA GLY A 83 0.19 -7.96 0.50
C GLY A 83 1.24 -6.87 0.77
N ALA A 84 2.51 -7.24 0.69
CA ALA A 84 3.62 -6.29 0.65
C ALA A 84 3.62 -5.54 -0.70
N THR A 85 3.30 -6.25 -1.80
CA THR A 85 2.99 -5.64 -3.10
C THR A 85 1.59 -6.00 -3.54
N SER A 86 1.01 -5.21 -4.45
CA SER A 86 -0.34 -5.44 -4.98
C SER A 86 -0.41 -5.16 -6.48
N TYR A 87 -1.37 -5.80 -7.13
CA TYR A 87 -1.73 -5.47 -8.51
C TYR A 87 -2.09 -3.98 -8.66
N ALA A 88 -2.86 -3.46 -7.73
CA ALA A 88 -3.26 -2.06 -7.71
C ALA A 88 -2.06 -1.11 -7.58
N THR A 89 -1.06 -1.42 -6.77
CA THR A 89 0.15 -0.59 -6.62
C THR A 89 0.90 -0.45 -7.95
N LEU A 90 0.93 -1.49 -8.79
CA LEU A 90 1.62 -1.45 -10.08
C LEU A 90 0.95 -0.53 -11.12
N TYR A 91 -0.34 -0.24 -10.99
CA TYR A 91 -1.13 0.44 -12.03
C TYR A 91 -1.87 1.69 -11.59
N ASN A 92 -1.95 1.96 -10.30
CA ASN A 92 -2.70 3.11 -9.78
C ASN A 92 -1.80 4.21 -9.19
N GLY A 93 -0.57 3.89 -8.83
CA GLY A 93 0.31 4.83 -8.15
C GLY A 93 -0.24 5.25 -6.77
N TYR A 94 0.04 6.50 -6.38
CA TYR A 94 -0.40 7.06 -5.11
C TYR A 94 -1.91 7.31 -5.07
N THR A 95 -2.53 7.01 -3.93
CA THR A 95 -3.96 7.15 -3.69
C THR A 95 -4.23 8.34 -2.75
N ASP A 96 -4.18 9.53 -3.29
CA ASP A 96 -4.35 10.81 -2.60
C ASP A 96 -5.78 11.38 -2.72
N THR A 97 -6.64 10.75 -3.50
CA THR A 97 -8.04 11.18 -3.71
C THR A 97 -9.01 10.00 -3.64
N MET A 98 -10.28 10.28 -3.34
CA MET A 98 -11.31 9.24 -3.29
C MET A 98 -11.48 8.49 -4.64
N PRO A 99 -11.52 9.15 -5.81
CA PRO A 99 -11.55 8.45 -7.10
C PRO A 99 -10.38 7.49 -7.29
N LYS A 100 -9.16 7.85 -6.88
CA LYS A 100 -7.99 6.97 -6.93
C LYS A 100 -8.10 5.80 -5.94
N MET A 101 -8.69 6.01 -4.75
CA MET A 101 -8.96 4.95 -3.79
C MET A 101 -9.98 3.94 -4.34
N LEU A 102 -11.04 4.41 -4.99
CA LEU A 102 -12.04 3.55 -5.63
C LEU A 102 -11.46 2.79 -6.83
N ARG A 103 -10.63 3.45 -7.64
CA ARG A 103 -9.90 2.78 -8.73
C ARG A 103 -8.97 1.68 -8.19
N ARG A 104 -8.27 1.96 -7.09
CA ARG A 104 -7.44 0.97 -6.41
C ARG A 104 -8.26 -0.21 -5.95
N LEU A 105 -9.43 0.04 -5.32
CA LEU A 105 -10.36 -1.01 -4.92
C LEU A 105 -10.76 -1.88 -6.12
N SER A 106 -11.10 -1.28 -7.26
CA SER A 106 -11.46 -2.05 -8.46
C SER A 106 -10.32 -2.95 -8.95
N LEU A 107 -9.07 -2.48 -8.88
CA LEU A 107 -7.90 -3.28 -9.24
C LEU A 107 -7.62 -4.41 -8.22
N ASP A 108 -7.83 -4.16 -6.94
CA ASP A 108 -7.67 -5.17 -5.89
C ASP A 108 -8.79 -6.22 -5.96
N LEU A 109 -10.02 -5.83 -6.32
CA LEU A 109 -11.13 -6.76 -6.59
C LEU A 109 -10.84 -7.62 -7.84
N TYR A 110 -10.34 -7.01 -8.91
CA TYR A 110 -9.90 -7.74 -10.09
C TYR A 110 -8.83 -8.77 -9.75
N TYR A 111 -7.86 -8.40 -8.91
CA TYR A 111 -6.86 -9.35 -8.41
C TYR A 111 -7.52 -10.49 -7.62
N LEU A 112 -8.46 -10.19 -6.73
CA LEU A 112 -9.17 -11.19 -5.92
C LEU A 112 -9.86 -12.25 -6.79
N GLU A 113 -10.50 -11.81 -7.89
CA GLU A 113 -11.22 -12.68 -8.82
C GLU A 113 -10.31 -13.54 -9.69
N HIS A 114 -9.12 -13.01 -10.08
CA HIS A 114 -8.21 -13.64 -11.03
C HIS A 114 -6.95 -14.19 -10.39
N ARG A 115 -6.85 -14.17 -9.05
CA ARG A 115 -5.64 -14.59 -8.36
C ARG A 115 -5.26 -16.03 -8.69
N SER A 116 -4.00 -16.22 -9.02
CA SER A 116 -3.40 -17.52 -9.29
C SER A 116 -1.91 -17.43 -9.01
N TRP A 117 -1.26 -18.57 -8.85
CA TRP A 117 0.19 -18.61 -8.67
C TRP A 117 0.94 -17.88 -9.80
N TRP A 118 0.51 -18.05 -11.04
CA TRP A 118 1.10 -17.35 -12.19
C TRP A 118 0.85 -15.83 -12.15
N PHE A 119 -0.30 -15.40 -11.67
CA PHE A 119 -0.61 -13.98 -11.55
C PHE A 119 0.24 -13.34 -10.47
N ASP A 120 0.42 -14.00 -9.32
CA ASP A 120 1.30 -13.55 -8.26
C ASP A 120 2.76 -13.47 -8.72
N ALA A 121 3.25 -14.48 -9.44
CA ALA A 121 4.60 -14.48 -10.02
C ALA A 121 4.82 -13.29 -10.97
N LYS A 122 3.83 -12.95 -11.81
CA LYS A 122 3.89 -11.77 -12.69
C LYS A 122 3.94 -10.46 -11.91
N ILE A 123 3.14 -10.34 -10.84
CA ILE A 123 3.13 -9.15 -9.99
C ILE A 123 4.49 -8.99 -9.30
N LEU A 124 5.02 -10.04 -8.71
CA LEU A 124 6.34 -10.04 -8.07
C LEU A 124 7.45 -9.66 -9.04
N PHE A 125 7.45 -10.26 -10.23
CA PHE A 125 8.44 -9.95 -11.26
C PHE A 125 8.39 -8.48 -11.68
N LYS A 126 7.18 -7.94 -11.95
CA LYS A 126 7.01 -6.51 -12.26
C LYS A 126 7.43 -5.60 -11.13
N THR A 127 7.09 -5.94 -9.87
CA THR A 127 7.51 -5.18 -8.70
C THR A 127 9.04 -5.14 -8.61
N MET A 128 9.71 -6.28 -8.76
CA MET A 128 11.17 -6.37 -8.74
C MET A 128 11.80 -5.51 -9.86
N MET A 129 11.27 -5.61 -11.08
CA MET A 129 11.76 -4.80 -12.20
C MET A 129 11.59 -3.30 -11.95
N ASN A 130 10.45 -2.88 -11.39
CA ASN A 130 10.22 -1.48 -11.08
C ASN A 130 11.20 -0.95 -10.01
N ILE A 131 11.49 -1.76 -8.98
CA ILE A 131 12.49 -1.43 -7.96
C ILE A 131 13.89 -1.30 -8.58
N LEU A 132 14.29 -2.25 -9.42
CA LEU A 132 15.61 -2.25 -10.06
C LEU A 132 15.80 -1.09 -11.04
N PHE A 133 14.77 -0.70 -11.77
CA PHE A 133 14.83 0.40 -12.74
C PHE A 133 14.38 1.76 -12.18
N GLY A 134 14.22 1.86 -10.87
CA GLY A 134 13.91 3.13 -10.19
C GLY A 134 12.54 3.73 -10.56
N LYS A 135 11.62 2.93 -11.07
CA LYS A 135 10.23 3.37 -11.24
C LYS A 135 9.56 3.36 -9.88
N ILE A 136 9.50 4.52 -9.24
CA ILE A 136 8.79 4.72 -7.97
C ILE A 136 7.28 4.61 -8.25
N PHE A 137 6.60 3.84 -7.40
CA PHE A 137 5.14 3.66 -7.43
C PHE A 137 4.41 4.85 -6.85
#